data_6f960016d28fef1b8b781bc6f85f84fa
#
_entry.id   6f960016d28fef1b8b781bc6f85f84fa
#
_cell.length_a   1.000
_cell.length_b   1.000
_cell.length_c   1.000
_cell.angle_alpha   90.00
_cell.angle_beta   90.00
_cell.angle_gamma   90.00
#
_symmetry.space_group_name_H-M   'P 1'
#
loop_
_entity.id
_entity.type
_entity.pdbx_description
1 polymer ?
#
loop_
_entity_poly.entity_id
_entity_poly.type
_entity_poly.pdbx_seq_one_letter_code
_entity_poly.pdbx_strand_id
1 'polypeptide(L)'
;MTPPRRSGPVGISVEQLAVAWARQEGAEAGSTVVLGHEISGRMRLGIPWQTRSADALACATVLRPADLLPEAEEVLWVVGLAAAAAATGAKPGWPDLLFNDDGQQIGAVNLEVQLGPGRIESAVVSLRVDFHALGLPSGGGEQIREGIVTAFASHALRLGEMAEGKRADLLEEYAGVSSVIGRRVRVRLLPKGETRGTAVAVDPLGLLVLESPTGMLERLGPRTVLRVEAMS
;
A
#
# COMPACT_ATOMS: atom_id res chain seq x y z
N MET A 1 -14.40 19.33 6.67
CA MET A 1 -13.83 19.89 5.40
C MET A 1 -13.32 18.71 4.57
N THR A 2 -13.50 18.75 3.26
CA THR A 2 -12.91 17.73 2.38
C THR A 2 -11.41 18.06 2.20
N PRO A 3 -10.50 17.10 2.39
CA PRO A 3 -9.08 17.35 2.20
C PRO A 3 -8.74 17.83 0.79
N PRO A 4 -7.72 18.68 0.62
CA PRO A 4 -7.32 19.21 -0.68
C PRO A 4 -6.91 18.12 -1.66
N ARG A 5 -7.19 18.37 -2.94
CA ARG A 5 -6.83 17.46 -4.03
C ARG A 5 -6.14 18.19 -5.16
N ARG A 6 -5.10 17.56 -5.71
CA ARG A 6 -4.41 17.96 -6.94
C ARG A 6 -4.56 16.88 -7.99
N SER A 7 -4.94 17.24 -9.19
CA SER A 7 -5.05 16.31 -10.32
C SER A 7 -4.39 16.88 -11.56
N GLY A 8 -3.83 15.99 -12.37
CA GLY A 8 -3.21 16.34 -13.64
C GLY A 8 -3.36 15.22 -14.66
N PRO A 9 -3.38 15.54 -15.96
CA PRO A 9 -3.46 14.53 -17.01
C PRO A 9 -2.19 13.67 -17.08
N VAL A 10 -1.02 14.28 -16.83
CA VAL A 10 0.31 13.63 -16.88
C VAL A 10 1.19 14.18 -15.79
N GLY A 11 2.02 13.34 -15.19
CA GLY A 11 3.06 13.75 -14.24
C GLY A 11 4.15 12.70 -14.11
N ILE A 12 5.20 13.02 -13.35
CA ILE A 12 6.32 12.09 -13.17
C ILE A 12 5.89 10.90 -12.32
N SER A 13 5.39 11.15 -11.12
CA SER A 13 4.95 10.15 -10.16
C SER A 13 4.02 10.80 -9.12
N VAL A 14 2.94 10.12 -8.75
CA VAL A 14 2.02 10.61 -7.72
C VAL A 14 2.71 10.74 -6.37
N GLU A 15 3.62 9.82 -6.01
CA GLU A 15 4.37 9.91 -4.75
C GLU A 15 5.27 11.12 -4.71
N GLN A 16 6.07 11.35 -5.77
CA GLN A 16 7.00 12.47 -5.80
C GLN A 16 6.27 13.81 -5.67
N LEU A 17 5.12 13.94 -6.35
CA LEU A 17 4.30 15.15 -6.25
C LEU A 17 3.68 15.29 -4.85
N ALA A 18 3.17 14.21 -4.26
CA ALA A 18 2.59 14.24 -2.91
C ALA A 18 3.66 14.51 -1.84
N VAL A 19 4.85 13.90 -1.95
CA VAL A 19 5.99 14.16 -1.06
C VAL A 19 6.46 15.61 -1.17
N ALA A 20 6.59 16.14 -2.40
CA ALA A 20 6.96 17.54 -2.61
C ALA A 20 5.93 18.50 -1.99
N TRP A 21 4.63 18.21 -2.20
CA TRP A 21 3.56 18.99 -1.60
C TRP A 21 3.57 18.94 -0.07
N ALA A 22 3.76 17.75 0.50
CA ALA A 22 3.85 17.59 1.96
C ALA A 22 5.03 18.35 2.58
N ARG A 23 6.20 18.34 1.90
CA ARG A 23 7.44 18.97 2.37
C ARG A 23 7.48 20.48 2.18
N GLN A 24 7.09 20.96 1.00
CA GLN A 24 7.33 22.35 0.59
C GLN A 24 6.15 23.25 0.92
N GLU A 25 4.95 22.71 0.90
CA GLU A 25 3.73 23.50 1.04
C GLU A 25 2.86 23.05 2.22
N GLY A 26 3.33 22.06 3.01
CA GLY A 26 2.64 21.65 4.22
C GLY A 26 1.30 20.96 3.99
N ALA A 27 1.14 20.19 2.89
CA ALA A 27 -0.10 19.46 2.62
C ALA A 27 -0.61 18.74 3.89
N GLU A 28 -1.88 18.95 4.22
CA GLU A 28 -2.51 18.35 5.40
C GLU A 28 -2.81 16.86 5.21
N ALA A 29 -3.10 16.16 6.30
CA ALA A 29 -3.53 14.77 6.26
C ALA A 29 -4.78 14.61 5.38
N GLY A 30 -4.79 13.57 4.51
CA GLY A 30 -5.84 13.32 3.54
C GLY A 30 -5.64 14.05 2.20
N SER A 31 -4.70 15.01 2.10
CA SER A 31 -4.35 15.62 0.80
C SER A 31 -3.98 14.58 -0.23
N THR A 32 -4.57 14.65 -1.42
CA THR A 32 -4.48 13.58 -2.42
C THR A 32 -4.01 14.11 -3.77
N VAL A 33 -3.04 13.43 -4.38
CA VAL A 33 -2.57 13.66 -5.77
C VAL A 33 -3.12 12.55 -6.66
N VAL A 34 -3.62 12.91 -7.85
CA VAL A 34 -4.11 11.95 -8.85
C VAL A 34 -3.53 12.30 -10.21
N LEU A 35 -3.02 11.29 -10.90
CA LEU A 35 -2.54 11.43 -12.28
C LEU A 35 -3.31 10.50 -13.23
N GLY A 36 -3.64 11.03 -14.40
CA GLY A 36 -4.18 10.23 -15.50
C GLY A 36 -3.11 9.32 -16.11
N HIS A 37 -1.84 9.78 -16.12
CA HIS A 37 -0.70 9.02 -16.57
C HIS A 37 0.57 9.39 -15.80
N GLU A 38 1.31 8.36 -15.37
CA GLU A 38 2.63 8.51 -14.77
C GLU A 38 3.74 8.17 -15.78
N ILE A 39 4.71 9.09 -15.94
CA ILE A 39 5.87 8.87 -16.81
C ILE A 39 6.84 7.86 -16.18
N SER A 40 6.97 7.89 -14.85
CA SER A 40 7.93 7.09 -14.10
C SER A 40 7.31 6.50 -12.83
N GLY A 41 6.13 5.88 -12.97
CA GLY A 41 5.48 5.16 -11.87
C GLY A 41 6.34 4.00 -11.39
N ARG A 42 6.50 3.88 -10.07
CA ARG A 42 7.29 2.80 -9.45
C ARG A 42 6.52 2.15 -8.32
N MET A 43 6.72 0.86 -8.21
CA MET A 43 6.34 0.07 -7.04
C MET A 43 7.49 0.06 -6.01
N ARG A 44 7.30 -0.61 -4.90
CA ARG A 44 8.34 -0.87 -3.91
C ARG A 44 9.65 -1.37 -4.57
N LEU A 45 10.78 -1.07 -3.95
CA LEU A 45 12.13 -1.38 -4.45
C LEU A 45 12.46 -0.71 -5.80
N GLY A 46 11.72 0.31 -6.21
CA GLY A 46 11.95 1.02 -7.46
C GLY A 46 11.56 0.23 -8.72
N ILE A 47 10.84 -0.89 -8.59
CA ILE A 47 10.36 -1.69 -9.73
C ILE A 47 9.40 -0.84 -10.56
N PRO A 48 9.63 -0.70 -11.89
CA PRO A 48 8.73 0.07 -12.73
C PRO A 48 7.31 -0.50 -12.72
N TRP A 49 6.31 0.39 -12.57
CA TRP A 49 4.93 0.04 -12.80
C TRP A 49 4.64 0.12 -14.30
N GLN A 50 4.26 -1.00 -14.89
CA GLN A 50 3.97 -1.09 -16.32
C GLN A 50 2.50 -1.43 -16.53
N THR A 51 1.72 -0.44 -16.96
CA THR A 51 0.36 -0.65 -17.46
C THR A 51 0.08 0.34 -18.58
N ARG A 52 -0.96 0.08 -19.36
CA ARG A 52 -1.41 1.01 -20.40
C ARG A 52 -2.02 2.24 -19.74
N SER A 53 -1.65 3.43 -20.16
CA SER A 53 -2.09 4.67 -19.54
C SER A 53 -3.62 4.85 -19.50
N ALA A 54 -4.32 4.34 -20.53
CA ALA A 54 -5.79 4.39 -20.56
C ALA A 54 -6.46 3.52 -19.49
N ASP A 55 -5.78 2.47 -19.03
CA ASP A 55 -6.29 1.46 -18.10
C ASP A 55 -5.69 1.62 -16.69
N ALA A 56 -4.90 2.67 -16.46
CA ALA A 56 -4.25 2.92 -15.18
C ALA A 56 -4.98 3.96 -14.34
N LEU A 57 -4.98 3.73 -13.03
CA LEU A 57 -5.19 4.75 -12.02
C LEU A 57 -3.94 4.85 -11.16
N ALA A 58 -3.46 6.06 -10.94
CA ALA A 58 -2.45 6.34 -9.93
C ALA A 58 -2.95 7.47 -9.02
N CYS A 59 -2.92 7.22 -7.71
CA CYS A 59 -3.19 8.24 -6.71
C CYS A 59 -2.30 8.06 -5.48
N ALA A 60 -2.09 9.15 -4.73
CA ALA A 60 -1.30 9.14 -3.51
C ALA A 60 -1.94 10.05 -2.47
N THR A 61 -2.00 9.60 -1.24
CA THR A 61 -2.59 10.32 -0.11
C THR A 61 -1.54 10.59 0.96
N VAL A 62 -1.51 11.82 1.44
CA VAL A 62 -0.63 12.25 2.54
C VAL A 62 -1.23 11.85 3.87
N LEU A 63 -0.41 11.24 4.73
CA LEU A 63 -0.71 10.96 6.13
C LEU A 63 0.20 11.82 7.02
N ARG A 64 -0.30 12.21 8.18
CA ARG A 64 0.44 12.97 9.19
C ARG A 64 0.29 12.27 10.54
N PRO A 65 0.91 11.09 10.72
CA PRO A 65 0.80 10.38 11.98
C PRO A 65 1.51 11.19 13.08
N ALA A 66 0.75 11.57 14.13
CA ALA A 66 1.26 12.42 15.20
C ALA A 66 2.10 11.63 16.20
N ASP A 67 1.66 10.40 16.50
CA ASP A 67 2.17 9.57 17.61
C ASP A 67 2.83 8.26 17.13
N LEU A 68 3.00 8.07 15.80
CA LEU A 68 3.65 6.88 15.28
C LEU A 68 5.18 7.05 15.33
N LEU A 69 5.84 6.17 16.06
CA LEU A 69 7.29 6.16 16.18
C LEU A 69 7.95 5.63 14.91
N PRO A 70 9.18 6.09 14.58
CA PRO A 70 9.91 5.64 13.40
C PRO A 70 10.06 4.12 13.29
N GLU A 71 10.23 3.42 14.42
CA GLU A 71 10.39 1.97 14.47
C GLU A 71 9.13 1.20 14.01
N ALA A 72 7.97 1.88 14.00
CA ALA A 72 6.70 1.31 13.55
C ALA A 72 6.29 1.80 12.15
N GLU A 73 7.19 2.44 11.39
CA GLU A 73 6.86 2.98 10.06
C GLU A 73 6.30 1.92 9.11
N GLU A 74 6.75 0.66 9.24
CA GLU A 74 6.35 -0.41 8.34
C GLU A 74 4.89 -0.82 8.49
N VAL A 75 4.20 -0.47 9.59
CA VAL A 75 2.74 -0.67 9.72
C VAL A 75 1.95 0.15 8.69
N LEU A 76 2.53 1.23 8.16
CA LEU A 76 1.91 2.05 7.13
C LEU A 76 1.77 1.34 5.77
N TRP A 77 2.55 0.26 5.52
CA TRP A 77 2.29 -0.64 4.39
C TRP A 77 0.94 -1.35 4.55
N VAL A 78 0.63 -1.78 5.76
CA VAL A 78 -0.67 -2.41 6.09
C VAL A 78 -1.81 -1.41 5.90
N VAL A 79 -1.61 -0.15 6.33
CA VAL A 79 -2.58 0.94 6.10
C VAL A 79 -2.86 1.10 4.60
N GLY A 80 -1.81 1.19 3.78
CA GLY A 80 -1.96 1.34 2.33
C GLY A 80 -2.66 0.15 1.69
N LEU A 81 -2.28 -1.07 2.06
CA LEU A 81 -2.87 -2.31 1.54
C LEU A 81 -4.34 -2.47 1.92
N ALA A 82 -4.70 -2.23 3.20
CA ALA A 82 -6.07 -2.32 3.66
C ALA A 82 -6.95 -1.23 3.04
N ALA A 83 -6.43 0.00 2.90
CA ALA A 83 -7.13 1.08 2.21
C ALA A 83 -7.37 0.78 0.74
N ALA A 84 -6.37 0.21 0.06
CA ALA A 84 -6.48 -0.20 -1.34
C ALA A 84 -7.50 -1.33 -1.52
N ALA A 85 -7.48 -2.33 -0.63
CA ALA A 85 -8.46 -3.42 -0.63
C ALA A 85 -9.90 -2.89 -0.46
N ALA A 86 -10.12 -2.02 0.52
CA ALA A 86 -11.43 -1.40 0.76
C ALA A 86 -11.92 -0.54 -0.42
N ALA A 87 -11.00 0.13 -1.13
CA ALA A 87 -11.35 0.99 -2.26
C ALA A 87 -11.62 0.22 -3.56
N THR A 88 -11.00 -0.94 -3.75
CA THR A 88 -11.02 -1.67 -5.03
C THR A 88 -11.73 -3.02 -4.96
N GLY A 89 -11.98 -3.56 -3.76
CA GLY A 89 -12.41 -4.94 -3.57
C GLY A 89 -11.31 -5.99 -3.80
N ALA A 90 -10.07 -5.56 -4.03
CA ALA A 90 -8.94 -6.45 -4.26
C ALA A 90 -8.50 -7.17 -2.98
N LYS A 91 -7.82 -8.30 -3.14
CA LYS A 91 -7.17 -9.03 -2.04
C LYS A 91 -5.74 -8.55 -1.85
N PRO A 92 -5.39 -7.95 -0.71
CA PRO A 92 -4.04 -7.47 -0.48
C PRO A 92 -3.08 -8.62 -0.20
N GLY A 93 -1.93 -8.60 -0.87
CA GLY A 93 -0.80 -9.48 -0.67
C GLY A 93 0.39 -8.71 -0.10
N TRP A 94 0.70 -8.98 1.17
CA TRP A 94 1.86 -8.35 1.82
C TRP A 94 3.15 -8.58 1.01
N PRO A 95 4.03 -7.60 0.85
CA PRO A 95 3.97 -6.28 1.48
C PRO A 95 3.31 -5.18 0.66
N ASP A 96 3.04 -5.36 -0.64
CA ASP A 96 2.75 -4.24 -1.54
C ASP A 96 1.84 -4.56 -2.74
N LEU A 97 1.35 -5.78 -2.89
CA LEU A 97 0.61 -6.20 -4.08
C LEU A 97 -0.90 -6.32 -3.83
N LEU A 98 -1.67 -6.16 -4.90
CA LEU A 98 -3.12 -6.37 -4.92
C LEU A 98 -3.48 -7.41 -5.98
N PHE A 99 -4.38 -8.31 -5.62
CA PHE A 99 -4.81 -9.43 -6.46
C PHE A 99 -6.34 -9.43 -6.62
N ASN A 100 -6.82 -9.89 -7.78
CA ASN A 100 -8.23 -10.24 -7.96
C ASN A 100 -8.52 -11.63 -7.37
N ASP A 101 -9.77 -12.09 -7.51
CA ASP A 101 -10.21 -13.39 -6.99
C ASP A 101 -9.51 -14.58 -7.68
N ASP A 102 -9.09 -14.41 -8.93
CA ASP A 102 -8.34 -15.41 -9.71
C ASP A 102 -6.86 -15.46 -9.35
N GLY A 103 -6.38 -14.60 -8.43
CA GLY A 103 -4.98 -14.51 -8.03
C GLY A 103 -4.08 -13.76 -9.02
N GLN A 104 -4.68 -13.06 -10.00
CA GLN A 104 -3.93 -12.18 -10.90
C GLN A 104 -3.60 -10.87 -10.19
N GLN A 105 -2.37 -10.39 -10.34
CA GLN A 105 -1.98 -9.07 -9.84
C GLN A 105 -2.70 -7.97 -10.62
N ILE A 106 -3.40 -7.10 -9.91
CA ILE A 106 -4.20 -6.00 -10.47
C ILE A 106 -3.71 -4.63 -10.03
N GLY A 107 -2.82 -4.57 -9.06
CA GLY A 107 -2.36 -3.31 -8.52
C GLY A 107 -1.19 -3.46 -7.57
N ALA A 108 -0.74 -2.32 -7.10
CA ALA A 108 0.30 -2.22 -6.08
C ALA A 108 0.11 -0.97 -5.23
N VAL A 109 0.60 -1.07 -4.00
CA VAL A 109 0.75 0.04 -3.06
C VAL A 109 2.22 0.41 -2.96
N ASN A 110 2.53 1.68 -2.77
CA ASN A 110 3.85 2.12 -2.36
C ASN A 110 3.76 3.07 -1.17
N LEU A 111 4.85 3.17 -0.42
CA LEU A 111 4.96 3.97 0.80
C LEU A 111 6.26 4.78 0.76
N GLU A 112 6.12 6.08 0.97
CA GLU A 112 7.24 7.00 1.20
C GLU A 112 7.07 7.64 2.58
N VAL A 113 8.09 7.52 3.44
CA VAL A 113 8.06 8.05 4.80
C VAL A 113 9.10 9.14 4.95
N GLN A 114 8.69 10.26 5.53
CA GLN A 114 9.57 11.33 5.93
C GLN A 114 9.71 11.31 7.45
N LEU A 115 10.94 11.08 7.89
CA LEU A 115 11.30 11.10 9.31
C LEU A 115 11.67 12.51 9.73
N GLY A 116 11.16 12.93 10.89
CA GLY A 116 11.59 14.09 11.64
C GLY A 116 12.29 13.66 12.94
N PRO A 117 12.66 14.61 13.80
CA PRO A 117 13.30 14.30 15.08
C PRO A 117 12.37 13.47 15.99
N GLY A 118 12.67 12.18 16.13
CA GLY A 118 11.95 11.25 17.01
C GLY A 118 10.52 10.88 16.60
N ARG A 119 10.10 11.21 15.37
CA ARG A 119 8.74 10.91 14.86
C ARG A 119 8.71 10.77 13.35
N ILE A 120 7.61 10.25 12.85
CA ILE A 120 7.25 10.34 11.42
C ILE A 120 6.63 11.71 11.20
N GLU A 121 7.24 12.53 10.34
CA GLU A 121 6.73 13.86 10.02
C GLU A 121 5.57 13.80 9.02
N SER A 122 5.73 12.95 8.01
CA SER A 122 4.67 12.63 7.04
C SER A 122 4.92 11.27 6.42
N ALA A 123 3.86 10.67 5.92
CA ALA A 123 3.93 9.50 5.06
C ALA A 123 3.03 9.73 3.84
N VAL A 124 3.41 9.15 2.73
CA VAL A 124 2.62 9.14 1.50
C VAL A 124 2.36 7.70 1.14
N VAL A 125 1.11 7.29 1.20
CA VAL A 125 0.67 6.00 0.67
C VAL A 125 0.10 6.20 -0.73
N SER A 126 0.52 5.38 -1.67
CA SER A 126 0.05 5.45 -3.05
C SER A 126 -0.55 4.16 -3.52
N LEU A 127 -1.51 4.28 -4.43
CA LEU A 127 -2.22 3.18 -5.07
C LEU A 127 -2.04 3.29 -6.59
N ARG A 128 -1.66 2.17 -7.20
CA ARG A 128 -1.73 1.94 -8.64
C ARG A 128 -2.62 0.77 -8.93
N VAL A 129 -3.53 0.93 -9.87
CA VAL A 129 -4.48 -0.11 -10.27
C VAL A 129 -4.55 -0.19 -11.79
N ASP A 130 -4.59 -1.41 -12.29
CA ASP A 130 -4.90 -1.75 -13.68
C ASP A 130 -6.40 -2.08 -13.78
N PHE A 131 -7.17 -1.22 -14.44
CA PHE A 131 -8.61 -1.41 -14.60
C PHE A 131 -8.97 -2.59 -15.47
N HIS A 132 -8.16 -2.91 -16.47
CA HIS A 132 -8.38 -4.09 -17.29
C HIS A 132 -8.25 -5.38 -16.47
N ALA A 133 -7.23 -5.44 -15.61
CA ALA A 133 -7.04 -6.56 -14.69
C ALA A 133 -8.12 -6.64 -13.61
N LEU A 134 -8.79 -5.51 -13.29
CA LEU A 134 -9.99 -5.46 -12.43
C LEU A 134 -11.28 -5.90 -13.14
N GLY A 135 -11.23 -6.18 -14.45
CA GLY A 135 -12.42 -6.49 -15.23
C GLY A 135 -13.30 -5.26 -15.55
N LEU A 136 -12.75 -4.06 -15.39
CA LEU A 136 -13.44 -2.81 -15.70
C LEU A 136 -13.20 -2.40 -17.18
N PRO A 137 -14.13 -1.65 -17.79
CA PRO A 137 -13.94 -1.16 -19.15
C PRO A 137 -12.67 -0.31 -19.28
N SER A 138 -12.01 -0.36 -20.42
CA SER A 138 -10.91 0.55 -20.76
C SER A 138 -11.30 2.00 -20.54
N GLY A 139 -10.42 2.75 -19.88
CA GLY A 139 -10.70 4.11 -19.44
C GLY A 139 -11.48 4.23 -18.12
N GLY A 140 -12.04 3.12 -17.61
CA GLY A 140 -12.62 2.97 -16.25
C GLY A 140 -13.57 4.06 -15.82
N GLY A 141 -14.39 4.63 -16.68
CA GLY A 141 -15.34 5.72 -16.40
C GLY A 141 -14.92 6.72 -15.31
N GLU A 142 -15.02 8.00 -15.53
CA GLU A 142 -14.62 9.07 -14.58
C GLU A 142 -15.19 8.82 -13.17
N GLN A 143 -16.44 8.38 -13.10
CA GLN A 143 -17.12 8.14 -11.83
C GLN A 143 -16.51 6.97 -11.03
N ILE A 144 -16.06 5.91 -11.69
CA ILE A 144 -15.40 4.77 -11.02
C ILE A 144 -14.04 5.19 -10.50
N ARG A 145 -13.26 5.93 -11.31
CA ARG A 145 -11.97 6.50 -10.89
C ARG A 145 -12.11 7.37 -9.66
N GLU A 146 -13.05 8.30 -9.69
CA GLU A 146 -13.36 9.19 -8.57
C GLU A 146 -13.78 8.42 -7.31
N GLY A 147 -14.61 7.39 -7.48
CA GLY A 147 -15.03 6.52 -6.39
C GLY A 147 -13.84 5.83 -5.70
N ILE A 148 -12.95 5.22 -6.49
CA ILE A 148 -11.76 4.54 -5.97
C ILE A 148 -10.82 5.53 -5.27
N VAL A 149 -10.54 6.68 -5.88
CA VAL A 149 -9.65 7.70 -5.28
C VAL A 149 -10.21 8.20 -3.95
N THR A 150 -11.49 8.54 -3.92
CA THR A 150 -12.15 9.06 -2.72
C THR A 150 -12.17 8.00 -1.61
N ALA A 151 -12.52 6.76 -1.94
CA ALA A 151 -12.52 5.66 -0.99
C ALA A 151 -11.11 5.36 -0.46
N PHE A 152 -10.10 5.29 -1.34
CA PHE A 152 -8.72 5.07 -0.95
C PHE A 152 -8.22 6.14 0.02
N ALA A 153 -8.40 7.42 -0.30
CA ALA A 153 -7.96 8.53 0.55
C ALA A 153 -8.66 8.50 1.93
N SER A 154 -9.97 8.27 1.94
CA SER A 154 -10.75 8.19 3.18
C SER A 154 -10.33 7.02 4.06
N HIS A 155 -10.15 5.83 3.47
CA HIS A 155 -9.70 4.64 4.21
C HIS A 155 -8.26 4.80 4.68
N ALA A 156 -7.35 5.33 3.86
CA ALA A 156 -5.96 5.55 4.25
C ALA A 156 -5.86 6.49 5.46
N LEU A 157 -6.66 7.56 5.48
CA LEU A 157 -6.69 8.49 6.61
C LEU A 157 -7.21 7.80 7.89
N ARG A 158 -8.37 7.14 7.83
CA ARG A 158 -8.96 6.40 8.95
C ARG A 158 -8.01 5.32 9.50
N LEU A 159 -7.42 4.51 8.61
CA LEU A 159 -6.52 3.44 9.00
C LEU A 159 -5.17 3.96 9.50
N GLY A 160 -4.73 5.12 9.01
CA GLY A 160 -3.57 5.83 9.55
C GLY A 160 -3.76 6.21 11.01
N GLU A 161 -4.93 6.73 11.37
CA GLU A 161 -5.30 7.01 12.79
C GLU A 161 -5.37 5.71 13.62
N MET A 162 -5.88 4.62 13.05
CA MET A 162 -5.89 3.31 13.74
C MET A 162 -4.48 2.77 13.98
N ALA A 163 -3.53 3.02 13.08
CA ALA A 163 -2.14 2.60 13.24
C ALA A 163 -1.48 3.25 14.47
N GLU A 164 -1.95 4.40 14.91
CA GLU A 164 -1.50 5.07 16.13
C GLU A 164 -2.16 4.51 17.39
N GLY A 165 -3.50 4.53 17.45
CA GLY A 165 -4.26 4.27 18.67
C GLY A 165 -4.93 2.88 18.77
N LYS A 166 -5.20 2.23 17.62
CA LYS A 166 -5.96 0.96 17.54
C LYS A 166 -5.30 -0.04 16.60
N ARG A 167 -4.01 -0.20 16.74
CA ARG A 167 -3.19 -1.01 15.83
C ARG A 167 -3.63 -2.47 15.75
N ALA A 168 -4.10 -3.05 16.84
CA ALA A 168 -4.63 -4.42 16.85
C ALA A 168 -5.85 -4.56 15.94
N ASP A 169 -6.78 -3.60 16.01
CA ASP A 169 -7.99 -3.60 15.18
C ASP A 169 -7.64 -3.45 13.68
N LEU A 170 -6.66 -2.59 13.37
CA LEU A 170 -6.12 -2.45 12.00
C LEU A 170 -5.58 -3.77 11.47
N LEU A 171 -4.76 -4.47 12.27
CA LEU A 171 -4.15 -5.72 11.87
C LEU A 171 -5.18 -6.84 11.70
N GLU A 172 -6.22 -6.88 12.53
CA GLU A 172 -7.35 -7.80 12.41
C GLU A 172 -8.16 -7.50 11.13
N GLU A 173 -8.49 -6.23 10.86
CA GLU A 173 -9.17 -5.81 9.62
C GLU A 173 -8.36 -6.24 8.39
N TYR A 174 -7.03 -6.02 8.39
CA TYR A 174 -6.15 -6.45 7.32
C TYR A 174 -6.10 -7.97 7.16
N ALA A 175 -5.96 -8.70 8.27
CA ALA A 175 -5.88 -10.16 8.24
C ALA A 175 -7.12 -10.80 7.63
N GLY A 176 -8.31 -10.22 7.88
CA GLY A 176 -9.59 -10.68 7.35
C GLY A 176 -9.70 -10.59 5.82
N VAL A 177 -8.93 -9.73 5.17
CA VAL A 177 -8.95 -9.54 3.70
C VAL A 177 -7.67 -10.01 3.00
N SER A 178 -6.62 -10.34 3.76
CA SER A 178 -5.30 -10.69 3.24
C SER A 178 -5.30 -11.96 2.39
N SER A 179 -4.60 -11.92 1.26
CA SER A 179 -4.40 -13.09 0.39
C SER A 179 -3.29 -14.03 0.87
N VAL A 180 -2.51 -13.65 1.89
CA VAL A 180 -1.35 -14.43 2.36
C VAL A 180 -1.49 -14.95 3.79
N ILE A 181 -2.19 -14.23 4.68
CA ILE A 181 -2.38 -14.68 6.07
C ILE A 181 -3.16 -15.98 6.13
N GLY A 182 -2.71 -16.91 6.97
CA GLY A 182 -3.27 -18.27 7.09
C GLY A 182 -2.80 -19.23 6.00
N ARG A 183 -1.98 -18.80 5.04
CA ARG A 183 -1.51 -19.63 3.93
C ARG A 183 -0.04 -20.03 4.07
N ARG A 184 0.29 -21.17 3.51
CA ARG A 184 1.67 -21.57 3.28
C ARG A 184 2.25 -20.71 2.16
N VAL A 185 3.39 -20.08 2.42
CA VAL A 185 4.02 -19.15 1.47
C VAL A 185 5.50 -19.47 1.27
N ARG A 186 5.99 -19.05 0.12
CA ARG A 186 7.40 -18.95 -0.21
C ARG A 186 7.76 -17.47 -0.26
N VAL A 187 8.78 -17.07 0.47
CA VAL A 187 9.25 -15.69 0.54
C VAL A 187 10.65 -15.61 -0.03
N ARG A 188 10.82 -14.79 -1.07
CA ARG A 188 12.13 -14.46 -1.62
C ARG A 188 12.70 -13.26 -0.90
N LEU A 189 13.97 -13.37 -0.47
CA LEU A 189 14.64 -12.37 0.34
C LEU A 189 15.65 -11.56 -0.48
N LEU A 190 15.95 -10.35 0.00
CA LEU A 190 17.00 -9.50 -0.50
C LEU A 190 18.24 -9.59 0.42
N PRO A 191 19.45 -9.48 -0.13
CA PRO A 191 19.80 -9.42 -1.56
C PRO A 191 19.69 -10.78 -2.24
N LYS A 192 19.59 -11.87 -1.48
CA LYS A 192 19.51 -13.25 -1.96
C LYS A 192 19.03 -14.17 -0.84
N GLY A 193 18.20 -15.14 -1.18
CA GLY A 193 17.71 -16.16 -0.26
C GLY A 193 16.23 -16.46 -0.44
N GLU A 194 15.77 -17.49 0.24
CA GLU A 194 14.38 -17.92 0.25
C GLU A 194 14.07 -18.54 1.62
N THR A 195 12.90 -18.23 2.16
CA THR A 195 12.34 -18.91 3.32
C THR A 195 10.92 -19.39 3.01
N ARG A 196 10.42 -20.40 3.75
CA ARG A 196 9.10 -20.98 3.58
C ARG A 196 8.46 -21.25 4.93
N GLY A 197 7.16 -20.98 5.02
CA GLY A 197 6.41 -21.22 6.24
C GLY A 197 4.94 -20.90 6.03
N THR A 198 4.19 -20.93 7.12
CA THR A 198 2.82 -20.42 7.16
C THR A 198 2.86 -18.95 7.58
N ALA A 199 2.26 -18.06 6.79
CA ALA A 199 2.11 -16.66 7.18
C ALA A 199 1.00 -16.58 8.23
N VAL A 200 1.36 -16.46 9.51
CA VAL A 200 0.40 -16.55 10.62
C VAL A 200 -0.19 -15.20 11.01
N ALA A 201 0.57 -14.11 10.83
CA ALA A 201 0.12 -12.76 11.16
C ALA A 201 0.99 -11.69 10.49
N VAL A 202 0.56 -10.45 10.60
CA VAL A 202 1.43 -9.27 10.57
C VAL A 202 1.51 -8.74 12.00
N ASP A 203 2.71 -8.47 12.49
CA ASP A 203 2.91 -8.00 13.86
C ASP A 203 2.63 -6.48 14.00
N PRO A 204 2.59 -5.94 15.24
CA PRO A 204 2.32 -4.52 15.46
C PRO A 204 3.33 -3.55 14.85
N LEU A 205 4.47 -4.02 14.36
CA LEU A 205 5.43 -3.20 13.62
C LEU A 205 5.22 -3.25 12.10
N GLY A 206 4.26 -4.07 11.60
CA GLY A 206 4.01 -4.24 10.17
C GLY A 206 4.79 -5.39 9.53
N LEU A 207 5.52 -6.18 10.33
CA LEU A 207 6.35 -7.29 9.86
C LEU A 207 5.51 -8.55 9.64
N LEU A 208 5.74 -9.25 8.54
CA LEU A 208 5.14 -10.57 8.30
C LEU A 208 5.73 -11.60 9.26
N VAL A 209 4.86 -12.31 9.98
CA VAL A 209 5.26 -13.41 10.86
C VAL A 209 5.06 -14.72 10.14
N LEU A 210 6.16 -15.43 9.90
CA LEU A 210 6.17 -16.78 9.34
C LEU A 210 6.40 -17.81 10.43
N GLU A 211 5.58 -18.85 10.44
CA GLU A 211 5.80 -20.05 11.23
C GLU A 211 6.41 -21.15 10.35
N SER A 212 7.59 -21.62 10.73
CA SER A 212 8.26 -22.75 10.08
C SER A 212 7.56 -24.08 10.41
N PRO A 213 7.80 -25.17 9.66
CA PRO A 213 7.29 -26.52 10.01
C PRO A 213 7.69 -27.00 11.40
N THR A 214 8.73 -26.43 12.00
CA THR A 214 9.19 -26.76 13.36
C THR A 214 8.61 -25.86 14.45
N GLY A 215 7.67 -24.97 14.10
CA GLY A 215 7.03 -24.03 15.03
C GLY A 215 7.88 -22.78 15.35
N MET A 216 9.03 -22.60 14.70
CA MET A 216 9.83 -21.37 14.87
C MET A 216 9.16 -20.20 14.14
N LEU A 217 9.11 -19.04 14.81
CA LEU A 217 8.59 -17.80 14.24
C LEU A 217 9.73 -16.92 13.71
N GLU A 218 9.61 -16.52 12.47
CA GLU A 218 10.49 -15.56 11.79
C GLU A 218 9.70 -14.28 11.47
N ARG A 219 10.30 -13.10 11.67
CA ARG A 219 9.71 -11.80 11.33
C ARG A 219 10.42 -11.20 10.14
N LEU A 220 9.67 -10.84 9.13
CA LEU A 220 10.18 -10.34 7.85
C LEU A 220 9.64 -8.94 7.57
N GLY A 221 10.55 -7.98 7.34
CA GLY A 221 10.19 -6.61 6.98
C GLY A 221 10.04 -6.40 5.47
N PRO A 222 9.23 -5.45 5.01
CA PRO A 222 9.07 -5.12 3.60
C PRO A 222 10.40 -4.82 2.89
N ARG A 223 11.37 -4.24 3.59
CA ARG A 223 12.68 -3.88 3.02
C ARG A 223 13.57 -5.08 2.72
N THR A 224 13.35 -6.21 3.39
CA THR A 224 14.15 -7.43 3.23
C THR A 224 13.50 -8.47 2.33
N VAL A 225 12.25 -8.25 1.95
CA VAL A 225 11.48 -9.19 1.13
C VAL A 225 11.38 -8.68 -0.30
N LEU A 226 11.75 -9.51 -1.26
CA LEU A 226 11.53 -9.25 -2.68
C LEU A 226 10.08 -9.56 -3.08
N ARG A 227 9.58 -10.75 -2.70
CA ARG A 227 8.25 -11.24 -3.07
C ARG A 227 7.75 -12.30 -2.11
N VAL A 228 6.43 -12.33 -1.91
CA VAL A 228 5.71 -13.42 -1.21
C VAL A 228 4.79 -14.11 -2.22
N GLU A 229 4.86 -15.43 -2.27
CA GLU A 229 4.08 -16.27 -3.19
C GLU A 229 3.33 -17.32 -2.37
N ALA A 230 2.00 -17.36 -2.50
CA ALA A 230 1.20 -18.44 -1.90
C ALA A 230 1.57 -19.77 -2.57
N MET A 231 1.70 -20.81 -1.76
CA MET A 231 1.94 -22.18 -2.25
C MET A 231 0.61 -22.94 -2.29
N SER A 232 0.41 -23.63 -3.37
CA SER A 232 -0.72 -24.57 -3.53
C SER A 232 -0.56 -25.81 -2.63
#